data_8d887747f1c363026f020224ae6b11cf
#
_entry.id   8d887747f1c363026f020224ae6b11cf
#
_cell.length_a   1.000
_cell.length_b   1.000
_cell.length_c   1.000
_cell.angle_alpha   90.00
_cell.angle_beta   90.00
_cell.angle_gamma   90.00
#
_symmetry.space_group_name_H-M   'P 1'
#
loop_
_entity.id
_entity.type
_entity.pdbx_description
1 polymer ?
#
loop_
_entity_poly.entity_id
_entity_poly.type
_entity_poly.pdbx_seq_one_letter_code
_entity_poly.pdbx_strand_id
1 'polypeptide(L)'
;MPQAERLPSISVVICTRDRPESLRATLNSIADQDYPTFEVLVLDQSRGVETRRLLEDVRQVAPMIGYLRLDTPGLSRAYNAGVRNTESALLAFTDDDVVAPPNWLRSIARAFAEHPGVGLLYGQVLIPPERVARESRDGVTPGLPIPERLILDRRHGFRVFGMGANFAARRQLFDRVGGFDEVLGGGGPLQSSQDFDFMYRVFRSGGSTLLEPEVVVYHYGFRSTAEWPSTVRSYGIGVGGFCLKHVRMGDLYAARMLCGFMGRTGAQLIKRLVTRKPAAEQWAFLSNILAGMGRSLRFPIDRRLRMYRSLAEPAVTTTETA
;
A
#
# COMPACT_ATOMS: atom_id res chain seq x y z
N MET A 1 35.28 9.05 -21.10
CA MET A 1 34.49 7.90 -20.64
C MET A 1 33.23 8.46 -20.02
N PRO A 2 32.00 8.09 -20.42
CA PRO A 2 30.80 8.51 -19.73
C PRO A 2 30.90 7.99 -18.29
N GLN A 3 30.67 8.87 -17.31
CA GLN A 3 30.51 8.48 -15.92
C GLN A 3 29.42 7.41 -15.88
N ALA A 4 29.76 6.21 -15.41
CA ALA A 4 28.76 5.20 -15.14
C ALA A 4 27.72 5.87 -14.21
N GLU A 5 26.50 6.07 -14.71
CA GLU A 5 25.40 6.62 -13.92
C GLU A 5 25.29 5.79 -12.65
N ARG A 6 25.61 6.38 -11.52
CA ARG A 6 25.45 5.68 -10.24
C ARG A 6 23.95 5.44 -10.06
N LEU A 7 23.56 4.18 -10.09
CA LEU A 7 22.20 3.78 -9.80
C LEU A 7 21.80 4.31 -8.41
N PRO A 8 20.58 4.84 -8.23
CA PRO A 8 20.14 5.37 -6.94
C PRO A 8 20.05 4.26 -5.90
N SER A 9 20.36 4.56 -4.64
CA SER A 9 20.10 3.62 -3.55
C SER A 9 18.60 3.42 -3.34
N ILE A 10 18.20 2.19 -2.98
CA ILE A 10 16.80 1.83 -2.72
C ILE A 10 16.69 1.22 -1.33
N SER A 11 15.75 1.73 -0.51
CA SER A 11 15.32 1.06 0.72
C SER A 11 14.03 0.30 0.47
N VAL A 12 14.05 -1.00 0.66
CA VAL A 12 12.85 -1.86 0.60
C VAL A 12 12.21 -1.89 1.98
N VAL A 13 10.96 -1.49 2.07
CA VAL A 13 10.17 -1.43 3.30
C VAL A 13 9.14 -2.56 3.28
N ILE A 14 9.22 -3.48 4.23
CA ILE A 14 8.32 -4.63 4.36
C ILE A 14 7.65 -4.55 5.73
N CYS A 15 6.32 -4.52 5.76
CA CYS A 15 5.56 -4.56 7.01
C CYS A 15 4.99 -5.96 7.20
N THR A 16 5.14 -6.51 8.42
CA THR A 16 4.63 -7.84 8.73
C THR A 16 3.93 -7.87 10.09
N ARG A 17 3.00 -8.83 10.23
CA ARG A 17 2.33 -9.10 11.49
C ARG A 17 1.84 -10.54 11.56
N ASP A 18 2.39 -11.32 12.46
CA ASP A 18 1.98 -12.72 12.76
C ASP A 18 2.03 -13.66 11.53
N ARG A 19 3.02 -13.47 10.59
CA ARG A 19 3.15 -14.20 9.32
C ARG A 19 4.59 -14.60 8.96
N PRO A 20 5.34 -15.25 9.84
CA PRO A 20 6.76 -15.54 9.59
C PRO A 20 6.99 -16.40 8.34
N GLU A 21 6.11 -17.35 8.03
CA GLU A 21 6.26 -18.23 6.87
C GLU A 21 6.14 -17.48 5.52
N SER A 22 5.14 -16.60 5.40
CA SER A 22 4.99 -15.77 4.20
C SER A 22 6.18 -14.83 4.05
N LEU A 23 6.58 -14.17 5.15
CA LEU A 23 7.71 -13.26 5.17
C LEU A 23 9.01 -13.93 4.72
N ARG A 24 9.27 -15.18 5.09
CA ARG A 24 10.46 -15.94 4.66
C ARG A 24 10.56 -16.00 3.13
N ALA A 25 9.46 -16.33 2.45
CA ALA A 25 9.44 -16.41 0.99
C ALA A 25 9.68 -15.03 0.35
N THR A 26 9.07 -13.98 0.90
CA THR A 26 9.30 -12.60 0.45
C THR A 26 10.77 -12.21 0.61
N LEU A 27 11.35 -12.42 1.79
CA LEU A 27 12.75 -12.05 2.07
C LEU A 27 13.73 -12.77 1.16
N ASN A 28 13.52 -14.06 0.89
CA ASN A 28 14.36 -14.80 -0.05
C ASN A 28 14.33 -14.16 -1.44
N SER A 29 13.15 -13.83 -1.96
CA SER A 29 13.01 -13.19 -3.27
C SER A 29 13.62 -11.78 -3.33
N ILE A 30 13.64 -11.06 -2.22
CA ILE A 30 14.29 -9.75 -2.14
C ILE A 30 15.81 -9.89 -1.99
N ALA A 31 16.31 -10.91 -1.28
CA ALA A 31 17.74 -11.16 -1.19
C ALA A 31 18.36 -11.51 -2.56
N ASP A 32 17.57 -12.11 -3.45
CA ASP A 32 17.97 -12.51 -4.81
C ASP A 32 17.88 -11.37 -5.85
N GLN A 33 17.69 -10.11 -5.41
CA GLN A 33 17.56 -8.98 -6.34
C GLN A 33 18.88 -8.64 -7.04
N ASP A 34 18.85 -8.56 -8.39
CA ASP A 34 19.95 -8.06 -9.21
C ASP A 34 20.03 -6.53 -9.17
N TYR A 35 20.45 -6.00 -8.02
CA TYR A 35 20.60 -4.56 -7.81
C TYR A 35 21.78 -4.25 -6.88
N PRO A 36 22.71 -3.33 -7.24
CA PRO A 36 23.99 -3.21 -6.54
C PRO A 36 23.90 -2.53 -5.16
N THR A 37 22.92 -1.66 -4.93
CA THR A 37 22.88 -0.84 -3.72
C THR A 37 21.46 -0.73 -3.18
N PHE A 38 21.12 -1.63 -2.29
CA PHE A 38 19.83 -1.58 -1.57
C PHE A 38 19.98 -2.08 -0.13
N GLU A 39 19.03 -1.69 0.68
CA GLU A 39 18.80 -2.18 2.03
C GLU A 39 17.35 -2.64 2.17
N VAL A 40 17.09 -3.49 3.12
CA VAL A 40 15.74 -3.94 3.47
C VAL A 40 15.47 -3.59 4.91
N LEU A 41 14.30 -3.02 5.21
CA LEU A 41 13.85 -2.81 6.58
C LEU A 41 12.51 -3.51 6.81
N VAL A 42 12.52 -4.49 7.71
CA VAL A 42 11.32 -5.21 8.13
C VAL A 42 10.74 -4.53 9.37
N LEU A 43 9.50 -4.06 9.25
CA LEU A 43 8.71 -3.46 10.33
C LEU A 43 7.79 -4.54 10.90
N ASP A 44 8.12 -5.04 12.08
CA ASP A 44 7.41 -6.16 12.70
C ASP A 44 6.41 -5.68 13.76
N GLN A 45 5.15 -5.97 13.55
CA GLN A 45 4.03 -5.70 14.48
C GLN A 45 3.43 -6.99 15.05
N SER A 46 4.15 -8.12 14.98
CA SER A 46 3.71 -9.42 15.46
C SER A 46 3.57 -9.44 16.98
N ARG A 47 2.74 -10.31 17.51
CA ARG A 47 2.58 -10.49 18.96
C ARG A 47 3.64 -11.42 19.54
N GLY A 48 4.04 -12.43 18.76
CA GLY A 48 4.99 -13.46 19.13
C GLY A 48 6.44 -13.08 18.81
N VAL A 49 7.32 -14.05 18.95
CA VAL A 49 8.77 -13.93 18.72
C VAL A 49 9.23 -14.63 17.43
N GLU A 50 8.32 -15.29 16.74
CA GLU A 50 8.60 -16.14 15.57
C GLU A 50 9.21 -15.33 14.42
N THR A 51 8.67 -14.13 14.17
CA THR A 51 9.19 -13.20 13.15
C THR A 51 10.61 -12.76 13.51
N ARG A 52 10.87 -12.43 14.76
CA ARG A 52 12.21 -12.04 15.24
C ARG A 52 13.22 -13.19 15.04
N ARG A 53 12.87 -14.41 15.43
CA ARG A 53 13.73 -15.60 15.24
C ARG A 53 14.02 -15.84 13.77
N LEU A 54 13.00 -15.78 12.93
CA LEU A 54 13.19 -15.85 11.47
C LEU A 54 14.23 -14.85 10.99
N LEU A 55 14.16 -13.60 11.43
CA LEU A 55 15.08 -12.55 10.97
C LEU A 55 16.50 -12.71 11.53
N GLU A 56 16.66 -13.24 12.75
CA GLU A 56 17.95 -13.62 13.30
C GLU A 56 18.65 -14.63 12.39
N ASP A 57 17.91 -15.65 11.88
CA ASP A 57 18.44 -16.65 10.95
C ASP A 57 18.76 -16.04 9.56
N VAL A 58 17.83 -15.28 9.01
CA VAL A 58 17.96 -14.72 7.64
C VAL A 58 19.11 -13.70 7.56
N ARG A 59 19.31 -12.90 8.58
CA ARG A 59 20.38 -11.88 8.63
C ARG A 59 21.79 -12.47 8.63
N GLN A 60 21.96 -13.74 9.01
CA GLN A 60 23.26 -14.43 8.92
C GLN A 60 23.73 -14.59 7.47
N VAL A 61 22.81 -14.74 6.53
CA VAL A 61 23.08 -14.91 5.10
C VAL A 61 22.78 -13.68 4.25
N ALA A 62 21.96 -12.77 4.75
CA ALA A 62 21.54 -11.54 4.08
C ALA A 62 21.65 -10.33 5.03
N PRO A 63 22.87 -9.83 5.29
CA PRO A 63 23.12 -8.78 6.29
C PRO A 63 22.51 -7.41 5.95
N MET A 64 22.09 -7.19 4.69
CA MET A 64 21.38 -5.98 4.28
C MET A 64 19.95 -5.86 4.86
N ILE A 65 19.44 -6.91 5.53
CA ILE A 65 18.10 -6.92 6.11
C ILE A 65 18.14 -6.39 7.53
N GLY A 66 17.57 -5.20 7.73
CA GLY A 66 17.33 -4.58 9.03
C GLY A 66 15.99 -5.02 9.63
N TYR A 67 15.87 -4.87 10.95
CA TYR A 67 14.67 -5.22 11.73
C TYR A 67 14.30 -4.10 12.68
N LEU A 68 13.03 -3.75 12.71
CA LEU A 68 12.47 -2.81 13.69
C LEU A 68 11.14 -3.34 14.23
N ARG A 69 11.09 -3.55 15.55
CA ARG A 69 9.85 -3.91 16.24
C ARG A 69 9.00 -2.67 16.47
N LEU A 70 7.69 -2.81 16.23
CA LEU A 70 6.70 -1.78 16.50
C LEU A 70 5.59 -2.34 17.39
N ASP A 71 5.41 -1.75 18.56
CA ASP A 71 4.43 -2.22 19.56
C ASP A 71 2.99 -1.88 19.18
N THR A 72 2.79 -0.80 18.45
CA THR A 72 1.46 -0.34 18.06
C THR A 72 1.10 -0.78 16.64
N PRO A 73 0.03 -1.56 16.44
CA PRO A 73 -0.41 -1.98 15.13
C PRO A 73 -0.84 -0.80 14.23
N GLY A 74 -0.66 -0.96 12.93
CA GLY A 74 -1.13 -0.02 11.91
C GLY A 74 -0.19 0.03 10.72
N LEU A 75 -0.69 -0.33 9.52
CA LEU A 75 0.12 -0.39 8.30
C LEU A 75 0.71 0.97 7.94
N SER A 76 -0.09 2.05 7.98
CA SER A 76 0.40 3.41 7.75
C SER A 76 1.48 3.83 8.74
N ARG A 77 1.35 3.45 9.99
CA ARG A 77 2.35 3.68 11.05
C ARG A 77 3.65 2.95 10.75
N ALA A 78 3.56 1.70 10.34
CA ALA A 78 4.72 0.91 9.94
C ALA A 78 5.41 1.53 8.71
N TYR A 79 4.67 1.89 7.67
CA TYR A 79 5.25 2.59 6.51
C TYR A 79 5.94 3.90 6.91
N ASN A 80 5.33 4.71 7.79
CA ASN A 80 5.95 5.93 8.28
C ASN A 80 7.23 5.67 9.09
N ALA A 81 7.26 4.59 9.88
CA ALA A 81 8.48 4.16 10.57
C ALA A 81 9.56 3.75 9.56
N GLY A 82 9.21 3.01 8.51
CA GLY A 82 10.11 2.65 7.41
C GLY A 82 10.74 3.87 6.75
N VAL A 83 9.94 4.87 6.42
CA VAL A 83 10.42 6.14 5.84
C VAL A 83 11.41 6.86 6.76
N ARG A 84 11.14 6.89 8.07
CA ARG A 84 12.00 7.58 9.05
C ARG A 84 13.31 6.85 9.38
N ASN A 85 13.33 5.53 9.24
CA ASN A 85 14.49 4.69 9.63
C ASN A 85 15.29 4.17 8.42
N THR A 86 15.15 4.79 7.26
CA THR A 86 15.92 4.52 6.04
C THR A 86 16.36 5.83 5.41
N GLU A 87 17.42 5.82 4.56
CA GLU A 87 17.98 7.04 3.99
C GLU A 87 18.09 7.06 2.47
N SER A 88 17.79 5.94 1.80
CA SER A 88 17.93 5.83 0.33
C SER A 88 17.08 6.86 -0.42
N ALA A 89 17.54 7.25 -1.61
CA ALA A 89 16.85 8.21 -2.47
C ALA A 89 15.47 7.71 -2.95
N LEU A 90 15.36 6.39 -3.12
CA LEU A 90 14.11 5.71 -3.48
C LEU A 90 13.68 4.79 -2.34
N LEU A 91 12.37 4.73 -2.10
CA LEU A 91 11.75 3.76 -1.21
C LEU A 91 10.86 2.84 -2.04
N ALA A 92 11.04 1.53 -1.89
CA ALA A 92 10.19 0.51 -2.48
C ALA A 92 9.41 -0.19 -1.36
N PHE A 93 8.09 -0.29 -1.50
CA PHE A 93 7.20 -0.88 -0.51
C PHE A 93 6.58 -2.14 -1.08
N THR A 94 6.57 -3.19 -0.29
CA THR A 94 5.93 -4.46 -0.64
C THR A 94 5.36 -5.14 0.61
N ASP A 95 4.45 -6.11 0.39
CA ASP A 95 3.82 -6.87 1.46
C ASP A 95 4.68 -8.10 1.86
N ASP A 96 4.36 -8.71 2.98
CA ASP A 96 5.05 -9.89 3.54
C ASP A 96 4.61 -11.22 2.90
N ASP A 97 3.74 -11.18 1.89
CA ASP A 97 3.20 -12.34 1.16
C ASP A 97 3.37 -12.19 -0.37
N VAL A 98 4.50 -11.59 -0.77
CA VAL A 98 4.85 -11.28 -2.16
C VAL A 98 6.14 -12.00 -2.55
N VAL A 99 6.25 -12.38 -3.83
CA VAL A 99 7.51 -12.81 -4.44
C VAL A 99 7.84 -11.85 -5.58
N ALA A 100 9.00 -11.21 -5.49
CA ALA A 100 9.49 -10.27 -6.48
C ALA A 100 10.48 -10.96 -7.45
N PRO A 101 10.35 -10.79 -8.78
CA PRO A 101 11.36 -11.24 -9.74
C PRO A 101 12.72 -10.58 -9.48
N PRO A 102 13.86 -11.20 -9.85
CA PRO A 102 15.19 -10.65 -9.58
C PRO A 102 15.46 -9.26 -10.13
N ASN A 103 14.75 -8.83 -11.15
CA ASN A 103 14.88 -7.52 -11.78
C ASN A 103 13.93 -6.44 -11.22
N TRP A 104 13.19 -6.70 -10.16
CA TRP A 104 12.17 -5.78 -9.63
C TRP A 104 12.75 -4.42 -9.24
N LEU A 105 13.84 -4.41 -8.45
CA LEU A 105 14.50 -3.15 -8.05
C LEU A 105 15.11 -2.42 -9.25
N ARG A 106 15.68 -3.15 -10.20
CA ARG A 106 16.22 -2.57 -11.45
C ARG A 106 15.12 -1.93 -12.28
N SER A 107 13.94 -2.56 -12.38
CA SER A 107 12.79 -2.01 -13.09
C SER A 107 12.27 -0.74 -12.41
N ILE A 108 12.23 -0.67 -11.08
CA ILE A 108 11.88 0.53 -10.33
C ILE A 108 12.87 1.67 -10.64
N ALA A 109 14.18 1.40 -10.53
CA ALA A 109 15.21 2.41 -10.77
C ALA A 109 15.14 2.96 -12.21
N ARG A 110 14.99 2.06 -13.20
CA ARG A 110 14.83 2.42 -14.61
C ARG A 110 13.60 3.30 -14.83
N ALA A 111 12.45 2.91 -14.28
CA ALA A 111 11.22 3.68 -14.44
C ALA A 111 11.35 5.11 -13.88
N PHE A 112 12.02 5.29 -12.75
CA PHE A 112 12.30 6.63 -12.21
C PHE A 112 13.35 7.40 -13.03
N ALA A 113 14.32 6.74 -13.64
CA ALA A 113 15.30 7.39 -14.52
C ALA A 113 14.64 7.88 -15.82
N GLU A 114 13.80 7.05 -16.44
CA GLU A 114 13.04 7.39 -17.64
C GLU A 114 11.98 8.49 -17.40
N HIS A 115 11.49 8.61 -16.16
CA HIS A 115 10.45 9.56 -15.77
C HIS A 115 10.89 10.44 -14.59
N PRO A 116 11.85 11.37 -14.76
CA PRO A 116 12.44 12.15 -13.65
C PRO A 116 11.43 13.05 -12.92
N GLY A 117 10.33 13.45 -13.57
CA GLY A 117 9.25 14.23 -12.96
C GLY A 117 8.26 13.43 -12.10
N VAL A 118 8.34 12.10 -12.13
CA VAL A 118 7.45 11.22 -11.35
C VAL A 118 7.97 11.07 -9.92
N GLY A 119 7.09 11.27 -8.94
CA GLY A 119 7.41 11.11 -7.51
C GLY A 119 6.93 9.77 -6.92
N LEU A 120 5.88 9.19 -7.48
CA LEU A 120 5.24 7.95 -7.02
C LEU A 120 5.07 6.98 -8.19
N LEU A 121 5.33 5.70 -7.95
CA LEU A 121 5.18 4.62 -8.93
C LEU A 121 4.36 3.49 -8.31
N TYR A 122 3.41 2.94 -9.06
CA TYR A 122 2.77 1.66 -8.78
C TYR A 122 3.10 0.66 -9.86
N GLY A 123 3.52 -0.54 -9.46
CA GLY A 123 3.73 -1.70 -10.32
C GLY A 123 2.55 -2.66 -10.31
N GLN A 124 2.61 -3.66 -11.19
CA GLN A 124 1.63 -4.74 -11.26
C GLN A 124 1.74 -5.67 -10.04
N VAL A 125 0.58 -6.09 -9.57
CA VAL A 125 0.45 -7.18 -8.60
C VAL A 125 -0.27 -8.32 -9.29
N LEU A 126 0.46 -9.36 -9.63
CA LEU A 126 -0.07 -10.51 -10.38
C LEU A 126 -0.35 -11.68 -9.46
N ILE A 127 -1.32 -12.47 -9.83
CA ILE A 127 -1.63 -13.74 -9.18
C ILE A 127 -0.67 -14.79 -9.73
N PRO A 128 0.02 -15.58 -8.89
CA PRO A 128 0.90 -16.64 -9.37
C PRO A 128 0.14 -17.64 -10.25
N PRO A 129 0.71 -18.06 -11.41
CA PRO A 129 0.02 -18.94 -12.35
C PRO A 129 -0.53 -20.22 -11.72
N GLU A 130 0.21 -20.81 -10.77
CA GLU A 130 -0.19 -22.02 -10.05
C GLU A 130 -1.37 -21.82 -9.10
N ARG A 131 -1.71 -20.57 -8.76
CA ARG A 131 -2.86 -20.24 -7.91
C ARG A 131 -4.10 -19.88 -8.68
N VAL A 132 -3.99 -19.44 -9.92
CA VAL A 132 -5.14 -19.07 -10.77
C VAL A 132 -6.18 -20.19 -10.86
N ALA A 133 -5.75 -21.45 -10.92
CA ALA A 133 -6.66 -22.61 -10.98
C ALA A 133 -7.41 -22.90 -9.66
N ARG A 134 -6.89 -22.42 -8.52
CA ARG A 134 -7.49 -22.66 -7.18
C ARG A 134 -8.46 -21.56 -6.75
N GLU A 135 -8.35 -20.37 -7.31
CA GLU A 135 -9.06 -19.16 -6.84
C GLU A 135 -10.57 -19.22 -6.95
N SER A 136 -11.11 -19.95 -7.92
CA SER A 136 -12.55 -19.94 -8.19
C SER A 136 -13.40 -20.72 -7.18
N ARG A 137 -12.80 -21.50 -6.27
CA ARG A 137 -13.53 -22.39 -5.35
C ARG A 137 -13.46 -21.97 -3.89
N ASP A 138 -12.29 -21.53 -3.40
CA ASP A 138 -12.05 -21.45 -1.96
C ASP A 138 -11.80 -20.01 -1.44
N GLY A 139 -11.67 -19.04 -2.32
CA GLY A 139 -11.40 -17.65 -1.95
C GLY A 139 -10.83 -16.78 -3.07
N VAL A 140 -10.18 -15.69 -2.70
CA VAL A 140 -9.65 -14.66 -3.61
C VAL A 140 -8.20 -14.36 -3.26
N THR A 141 -7.32 -14.34 -4.26
CA THR A 141 -5.99 -13.70 -4.16
C THR A 141 -6.10 -12.31 -4.76
N PRO A 142 -5.91 -11.22 -3.98
CA PRO A 142 -5.94 -9.89 -4.54
C PRO A 142 -4.83 -9.69 -5.56
N GLY A 143 -5.17 -9.18 -6.73
CA GLY A 143 -4.23 -8.85 -7.78
C GLY A 143 -4.69 -7.59 -8.52
N LEU A 144 -3.74 -6.89 -9.14
CA LEU A 144 -4.00 -5.67 -9.91
C LEU A 144 -3.05 -5.61 -11.11
N PRO A 145 -3.43 -6.19 -12.26
CA PRO A 145 -2.65 -6.05 -13.48
C PRO A 145 -2.71 -4.62 -14.01
N ILE A 146 -1.59 -4.15 -14.55
CA ILE A 146 -1.47 -2.86 -15.24
C ILE A 146 -1.28 -3.15 -16.73
N PRO A 147 -2.30 -2.97 -17.57
CA PRO A 147 -2.22 -3.36 -18.99
C PRO A 147 -1.32 -2.45 -19.81
N GLU A 148 -1.17 -1.19 -19.41
CA GLU A 148 -0.38 -0.18 -20.12
C GLU A 148 0.23 0.84 -19.16
N ARG A 149 1.36 1.41 -19.56
CA ARG A 149 2.01 2.51 -18.82
C ARG A 149 1.13 3.75 -18.84
N LEU A 150 0.93 4.38 -17.68
CA LEU A 150 0.09 5.57 -17.56
C LEU A 150 0.66 6.53 -16.53
N ILE A 151 0.72 7.81 -16.86
CA ILE A 151 1.03 8.88 -15.92
C ILE A 151 -0.27 9.53 -15.47
N LEU A 152 -0.50 9.57 -14.16
CA LEU A 152 -1.62 10.25 -13.52
C LEU A 152 -1.11 11.56 -12.90
N ASP A 153 -1.59 12.68 -13.43
CA ASP A 153 -1.27 14.04 -13.00
C ASP A 153 -2.44 14.98 -13.28
N ARG A 154 -2.24 16.28 -13.05
CA ARG A 154 -3.32 17.27 -13.31
C ARG A 154 -3.76 17.38 -14.76
N ARG A 155 -2.91 16.98 -15.74
CA ARG A 155 -3.24 17.03 -17.17
C ARG A 155 -4.02 15.79 -17.59
N HIS A 156 -3.61 14.62 -17.11
CA HIS A 156 -4.17 13.32 -17.48
C HIS A 156 -5.30 12.86 -16.55
N GLY A 157 -5.56 13.63 -15.47
CA GLY A 157 -6.59 13.32 -14.49
C GLY A 157 -6.15 12.33 -13.42
N PHE A 158 -7.06 11.99 -12.53
CA PHE A 158 -6.86 11.05 -11.43
C PHE A 158 -7.89 9.93 -11.49
N ARG A 159 -7.44 8.74 -11.29
CA ARG A 159 -8.27 7.58 -10.96
C ARG A 159 -7.64 6.85 -9.77
N VAL A 160 -8.46 6.28 -8.92
CA VAL A 160 -7.97 5.42 -7.86
C VAL A 160 -7.47 4.13 -8.52
N PHE A 161 -6.16 3.93 -8.47
CA PHE A 161 -5.50 2.77 -9.04
C PHE A 161 -4.16 2.56 -8.36
N GLY A 162 -3.78 1.33 -8.12
CA GLY A 162 -2.58 0.95 -7.39
C GLY A 162 -2.90 0.04 -6.22
N MET A 163 -1.95 -0.75 -5.81
CA MET A 163 -2.06 -1.67 -4.68
C MET A 163 -0.82 -1.54 -3.80
N GLY A 164 -1.02 -1.47 -2.49
CA GLY A 164 0.05 -1.31 -1.49
C GLY A 164 1.14 -2.36 -1.55
N ALA A 165 0.86 -3.52 -2.16
CA ALA A 165 1.81 -4.62 -2.31
C ALA A 165 2.96 -4.35 -3.30
N ASN A 166 2.86 -3.32 -4.17
CA ASN A 166 3.91 -3.00 -5.15
C ASN A 166 3.90 -1.51 -5.52
N PHE A 167 4.61 -0.70 -4.75
CA PHE A 167 4.79 0.69 -5.10
C PHE A 167 6.16 1.21 -4.66
N ALA A 168 6.60 2.30 -5.28
CA ALA A 168 7.84 2.98 -4.92
C ALA A 168 7.67 4.50 -4.98
N ALA A 169 8.46 5.22 -4.19
CA ALA A 169 8.41 6.66 -4.12
C ALA A 169 9.81 7.27 -4.01
N ARG A 170 9.97 8.47 -4.57
CA ARG A 170 11.14 9.31 -4.25
C ARG A 170 11.01 9.81 -2.82
N ARG A 171 12.07 9.75 -2.04
CA ARG A 171 12.09 10.23 -0.65
C ARG A 171 11.58 11.66 -0.51
N GLN A 172 11.99 12.55 -1.40
CA GLN A 172 11.57 13.97 -1.43
C GLN A 172 10.04 14.15 -1.50
N LEU A 173 9.30 13.13 -1.96
CA LEU A 173 7.85 13.19 -2.00
C LEU A 173 7.24 13.29 -0.60
N PHE A 174 7.84 12.61 0.38
CA PHE A 174 7.36 12.61 1.78
C PHE A 174 7.54 13.99 2.44
N ASP A 175 8.58 14.75 2.08
CA ASP A 175 8.76 16.13 2.56
C ASP A 175 7.61 17.04 2.07
N ARG A 176 7.11 16.76 0.88
CA ARG A 176 6.10 17.58 0.22
C ARG A 176 4.66 17.23 0.64
N VAL A 177 4.32 15.95 0.75
CA VAL A 177 2.95 15.50 1.02
C VAL A 177 2.75 14.92 2.41
N GLY A 178 3.81 14.81 3.21
CA GLY A 178 3.81 14.10 4.49
C GLY A 178 3.83 12.58 4.30
N GLY A 179 3.81 11.87 5.40
CA GLY A 179 3.75 10.40 5.43
C GLY A 179 2.36 9.84 5.09
N PHE A 180 2.15 8.58 5.41
CA PHE A 180 0.84 7.92 5.31
C PHE A 180 -0.06 8.36 6.47
N ASP A 181 -1.35 8.52 6.21
CA ASP A 181 -2.35 8.88 7.22
C ASP A 181 -2.61 7.69 8.15
N GLU A 182 -2.18 7.79 9.42
CA GLU A 182 -2.23 6.70 10.39
C GLU A 182 -3.65 6.34 10.88
N VAL A 183 -4.63 7.18 10.58
CA VAL A 183 -6.04 6.88 10.82
C VAL A 183 -6.60 5.94 9.75
N LEU A 184 -5.99 5.93 8.55
CA LEU A 184 -6.26 5.01 7.45
C LEU A 184 -5.33 3.79 7.50
N GLY A 185 -5.69 2.75 6.73
CA GLY A 185 -4.86 1.56 6.56
C GLY A 185 -5.18 0.41 7.51
N GLY A 186 -4.67 -0.76 7.17
CA GLY A 186 -4.83 -1.98 7.97
C GLY A 186 -4.37 -1.78 9.41
N GLY A 187 -5.19 -2.17 10.37
CA GLY A 187 -4.94 -1.95 11.80
C GLY A 187 -5.25 -0.53 12.30
N GLY A 188 -5.50 0.42 11.40
CA GLY A 188 -5.93 1.77 11.77
C GLY A 188 -7.44 1.87 12.00
N PRO A 189 -7.92 2.98 12.59
CA PRO A 189 -9.34 3.20 12.89
C PRO A 189 -10.27 3.13 11.68
N LEU A 190 -9.79 3.53 10.50
CA LEU A 190 -10.53 3.51 9.24
C LEU A 190 -10.07 2.37 8.28
N GLN A 191 -9.26 1.44 8.74
CA GLN A 191 -9.04 0.07 8.26
C GLN A 191 -8.44 -0.12 6.86
N SER A 192 -8.53 0.84 5.93
CA SER A 192 -7.95 0.70 4.59
C SER A 192 -7.75 2.06 3.89
N SER A 193 -7.41 2.06 2.60
CA SER A 193 -7.30 3.24 1.72
C SER A 193 -6.12 4.19 2.03
N GLN A 194 -5.10 3.74 2.75
CA GLN A 194 -3.89 4.52 3.01
C GLN A 194 -3.09 4.82 1.74
N ASP A 195 -3.01 3.86 0.83
CA ASP A 195 -2.38 3.94 -0.49
C ASP A 195 -3.15 4.89 -1.43
N PHE A 196 -4.47 4.76 -1.48
CA PHE A 196 -5.35 5.66 -2.25
C PHE A 196 -5.25 7.10 -1.75
N ASP A 197 -5.24 7.29 -0.44
CA ASP A 197 -5.09 8.61 0.17
C ASP A 197 -3.73 9.22 -0.15
N PHE A 198 -2.66 8.45 -0.02
CA PHE A 198 -1.31 8.91 -0.32
C PHE A 198 -1.20 9.34 -1.79
N MET A 199 -1.63 8.49 -2.72
CA MET A 199 -1.68 8.79 -4.15
C MET A 199 -2.53 10.04 -4.46
N TYR A 200 -3.69 10.18 -3.80
CA TYR A 200 -4.54 11.34 -4.00
C TYR A 200 -3.90 12.64 -3.49
N ARG A 201 -3.22 12.60 -2.34
CA ARG A 201 -2.46 13.75 -1.82
C ARG A 201 -1.30 14.14 -2.76
N VAL A 202 -0.61 13.16 -3.36
CA VAL A 202 0.39 13.41 -4.41
C VAL A 202 -0.25 14.14 -5.58
N PHE A 203 -1.36 13.66 -6.11
CA PHE A 203 -2.10 14.31 -7.18
C PHE A 203 -2.53 15.76 -6.80
N ARG A 204 -3.10 15.94 -5.61
CA ARG A 204 -3.54 17.27 -5.12
C ARG A 204 -2.39 18.26 -4.93
N SER A 205 -1.20 17.78 -4.59
CA SER A 205 0.01 18.60 -4.49
C SER A 205 0.60 18.99 -5.87
N GLY A 206 0.03 18.48 -6.97
CA GLY A 206 0.55 18.65 -8.34
C GLY A 206 1.68 17.69 -8.68
N GLY A 207 1.86 16.62 -7.91
CA GLY A 207 2.77 15.52 -8.22
C GLY A 207 2.19 14.56 -9.25
N SER A 208 3.07 13.72 -9.81
CA SER A 208 2.72 12.71 -10.80
C SER A 208 2.93 11.31 -10.24
N THR A 209 2.02 10.40 -10.59
CA THR A 209 2.10 8.97 -10.31
C THR A 209 2.22 8.20 -11.61
N LEU A 210 3.20 7.30 -11.70
CA LEU A 210 3.39 6.38 -12.81
C LEU A 210 2.76 5.03 -12.47
N LEU A 211 1.97 4.50 -13.38
CA LEU A 211 1.54 3.11 -13.40
C LEU A 211 2.45 2.37 -14.37
N GLU A 212 3.24 1.39 -13.89
CA GLU A 212 4.32 0.77 -14.66
C GLU A 212 4.14 -0.75 -14.76
N PRO A 213 3.79 -1.26 -15.95
CA PRO A 213 3.57 -2.69 -16.15
C PRO A 213 4.84 -3.54 -16.03
N GLU A 214 6.03 -2.96 -16.16
CA GLU A 214 7.30 -3.71 -16.07
C GLU A 214 7.80 -3.88 -14.64
N VAL A 215 7.22 -3.19 -13.67
CA VAL A 215 7.47 -3.38 -12.24
C VAL A 215 6.46 -4.39 -11.70
N VAL A 216 6.88 -5.64 -11.58
CA VAL A 216 5.99 -6.78 -11.31
C VAL A 216 6.32 -7.42 -9.97
N VAL A 217 5.29 -7.80 -9.22
CA VAL A 217 5.39 -8.76 -8.11
C VAL A 217 4.27 -9.80 -8.21
N TYR A 218 4.50 -10.97 -7.62
CA TYR A 218 3.51 -12.04 -7.50
C TYR A 218 2.98 -12.10 -6.07
N HIS A 219 1.67 -11.95 -5.90
CA HIS A 219 1.04 -11.90 -4.59
C HIS A 219 0.47 -13.27 -4.20
N TYR A 220 0.96 -13.81 -3.10
CA TYR A 220 0.57 -15.11 -2.56
C TYR A 220 -0.49 -15.02 -1.46
N GLY A 221 -0.83 -13.82 -1.02
CA GLY A 221 -1.82 -13.57 0.00
C GLY A 221 -3.21 -14.03 -0.44
N PHE A 222 -3.74 -15.03 0.24
CA PHE A 222 -5.04 -15.60 -0.03
C PHE A 222 -6.05 -15.14 1.02
N ARG A 223 -7.26 -14.84 0.58
CA ARG A 223 -8.40 -14.52 1.45
C ARG A 223 -9.47 -15.57 1.20
N SER A 224 -9.73 -16.39 2.20
CA SER A 224 -10.80 -17.40 2.12
C SER A 224 -12.17 -16.75 1.92
N THR A 225 -13.14 -17.54 1.44
CA THR A 225 -14.53 -17.08 1.33
C THR A 225 -15.12 -16.63 2.67
N ALA A 226 -14.62 -17.15 3.79
CA ALA A 226 -15.00 -16.72 5.14
C ALA A 226 -14.40 -15.34 5.54
N GLU A 227 -13.20 -15.02 5.08
CA GLU A 227 -12.50 -13.77 5.37
C GLU A 227 -12.89 -12.61 4.44
N TRP A 228 -13.28 -12.95 3.19
CA TRP A 228 -13.58 -11.95 2.17
C TRP A 228 -14.64 -10.91 2.58
N PRO A 229 -15.75 -11.26 3.27
CA PRO A 229 -16.72 -10.28 3.74
C PRO A 229 -16.14 -9.23 4.69
N SER A 230 -15.18 -9.61 5.55
CA SER A 230 -14.51 -8.68 6.47
C SER A 230 -13.58 -7.73 5.70
N THR A 231 -12.93 -8.21 4.65
CA THR A 231 -12.09 -7.42 3.74
C THR A 231 -12.91 -6.37 2.99
N VAL A 232 -14.05 -6.76 2.41
CA VAL A 232 -15.00 -5.83 1.74
C VAL A 232 -15.51 -4.76 2.69
N ARG A 233 -15.81 -5.14 3.94
CA ARG A 233 -16.20 -4.20 5.00
C ARG A 233 -15.09 -3.17 5.26
N SER A 234 -13.87 -3.63 5.44
CA SER A 234 -12.71 -2.77 5.68
C SER A 234 -12.48 -1.80 4.52
N TYR A 235 -12.62 -2.26 3.28
CA TYR A 235 -12.53 -1.41 2.09
C TYR A 235 -13.60 -0.32 2.07
N GLY A 236 -14.86 -0.65 2.37
CA GLY A 236 -15.94 0.33 2.46
C GLY A 236 -15.63 1.42 3.50
N ILE A 237 -15.21 1.02 4.71
CA ILE A 237 -14.86 1.95 5.80
C ILE A 237 -13.74 2.89 5.37
N GLY A 238 -12.67 2.36 4.76
CA GLY A 238 -11.55 3.19 4.30
C GLY A 238 -11.94 4.16 3.20
N VAL A 239 -12.68 3.70 2.18
CA VAL A 239 -13.17 4.56 1.09
C VAL A 239 -14.05 5.69 1.63
N GLY A 240 -14.98 5.40 2.55
CA GLY A 240 -15.82 6.40 3.18
C GLY A 240 -15.01 7.44 3.95
N GLY A 241 -14.05 7.00 4.76
CA GLY A 241 -13.16 7.87 5.52
C GLY A 241 -12.26 8.71 4.63
N PHE A 242 -11.59 8.09 3.65
CA PHE A 242 -10.74 8.76 2.67
C PHE A 242 -11.49 9.87 1.92
N CYS A 243 -12.63 9.54 1.30
CA CYS A 243 -13.37 10.50 0.51
C CYS A 243 -13.91 11.65 1.39
N LEU A 244 -14.53 11.34 2.53
CA LEU A 244 -15.12 12.37 3.38
C LEU A 244 -14.07 13.31 3.97
N LYS A 245 -12.85 12.85 4.27
CA LYS A 245 -11.74 13.71 4.67
C LYS A 245 -11.56 14.88 3.67
N HIS A 246 -11.42 14.53 2.41
CA HIS A 246 -11.18 15.53 1.37
C HIS A 246 -12.43 16.39 1.07
N VAL A 247 -13.62 15.81 1.13
CA VAL A 247 -14.89 16.55 1.00
C VAL A 247 -15.04 17.62 2.10
N ARG A 248 -14.69 17.28 3.35
CA ARG A 248 -14.68 18.24 4.49
C ARG A 248 -13.70 19.40 4.29
N MET A 249 -12.77 19.30 3.35
CA MET A 249 -11.86 20.37 2.96
C MET A 249 -12.34 21.17 1.74
N GLY A 250 -13.57 20.92 1.27
CA GLY A 250 -14.13 21.59 0.09
C GLY A 250 -13.68 21.00 -1.25
N ASP A 251 -13.19 19.76 -1.26
CA ASP A 251 -12.67 19.13 -2.47
C ASP A 251 -13.78 18.47 -3.29
N LEU A 252 -14.26 19.18 -4.32
CA LEU A 252 -15.33 18.72 -5.20
C LEU A 252 -14.94 17.47 -6.01
N TYR A 253 -13.63 17.29 -6.30
CA TYR A 253 -13.18 16.10 -6.99
C TYR A 253 -13.36 14.85 -6.11
N ALA A 254 -13.06 14.96 -4.82
CA ALA A 254 -13.30 13.89 -3.85
C ALA A 254 -14.81 13.61 -3.67
N ALA A 255 -15.65 14.64 -3.70
CA ALA A 255 -17.09 14.47 -3.68
C ALA A 255 -17.58 13.69 -4.91
N ARG A 256 -17.08 14.03 -6.11
CA ARG A 256 -17.39 13.30 -7.35
C ARG A 256 -16.91 11.83 -7.28
N MET A 257 -15.73 11.59 -6.72
CA MET A 257 -15.23 10.21 -6.52
C MET A 257 -16.15 9.42 -5.59
N LEU A 258 -16.54 10.00 -4.45
CA LEU A 258 -17.47 9.37 -3.51
C LEU A 258 -18.81 9.02 -4.18
N CYS A 259 -19.41 9.96 -4.91
CA CYS A 259 -20.62 9.72 -5.69
C CYS A 259 -20.39 8.60 -6.74
N GLY A 260 -19.22 8.56 -7.37
CA GLY A 260 -18.85 7.52 -8.32
C GLY A 260 -18.75 6.14 -7.69
N PHE A 261 -18.15 6.00 -6.50
CA PHE A 261 -18.11 4.74 -5.74
C PHE A 261 -19.52 4.29 -5.35
N MET A 262 -20.30 5.19 -4.75
CA MET A 262 -21.67 4.87 -4.33
C MET A 262 -22.58 4.55 -5.51
N GLY A 263 -22.50 5.32 -6.59
CA GLY A 263 -23.34 5.12 -7.78
C GLY A 263 -23.05 3.81 -8.51
N ARG A 264 -21.77 3.50 -8.74
CA ARG A 264 -21.39 2.22 -9.39
C ARG A 264 -21.80 1.01 -8.55
N THR A 265 -21.53 1.05 -7.24
CA THR A 265 -21.91 -0.07 -6.36
C THR A 265 -23.41 -0.16 -6.18
N GLY A 266 -24.13 0.98 -6.12
CA GLY A 266 -25.59 1.00 -6.09
C GLY A 266 -26.22 0.42 -7.37
N ALA A 267 -25.70 0.78 -8.53
CA ALA A 267 -26.14 0.21 -9.81
C ALA A 267 -25.89 -1.32 -9.87
N GLN A 268 -24.72 -1.77 -9.39
CA GLN A 268 -24.44 -3.21 -9.29
C GLN A 268 -25.38 -3.92 -8.31
N LEU A 269 -25.68 -3.32 -7.16
CA LEU A 269 -26.64 -3.82 -6.18
C LEU A 269 -28.02 -4.02 -6.82
N ILE A 270 -28.55 -2.97 -7.47
CA ILE A 270 -29.85 -3.02 -8.15
C ILE A 270 -29.85 -4.12 -9.23
N LYS A 271 -28.81 -4.14 -10.08
CA LYS A 271 -28.69 -5.17 -11.12
C LYS A 271 -28.75 -6.60 -10.54
N ARG A 272 -28.04 -6.85 -9.42
CA ARG A 272 -28.02 -8.17 -8.76
C ARG A 272 -29.39 -8.52 -8.16
N LEU A 273 -30.07 -7.57 -7.53
CA LEU A 273 -31.41 -7.76 -6.99
C LEU A 273 -32.42 -8.08 -8.10
N VAL A 274 -32.42 -7.31 -9.19
CA VAL A 274 -33.30 -7.57 -10.35
C VAL A 274 -33.00 -8.93 -10.99
N THR A 275 -31.73 -9.34 -11.07
CA THR A 275 -31.32 -10.63 -11.63
C THR A 275 -31.34 -11.78 -10.62
N ARG A 276 -31.86 -11.56 -9.41
CA ARG A 276 -31.94 -12.53 -8.29
C ARG A 276 -30.60 -13.18 -7.94
N LYS A 277 -29.48 -12.43 -8.09
CA LYS A 277 -28.13 -12.86 -7.70
C LYS A 277 -27.79 -12.39 -6.28
N PRO A 278 -26.91 -13.09 -5.55
CA PRO A 278 -26.46 -12.65 -4.24
C PRO A 278 -25.90 -11.22 -4.29
N ALA A 279 -26.37 -10.34 -3.41
CA ALA A 279 -26.05 -8.89 -3.40
C ALA A 279 -25.44 -8.43 -2.06
N ALA A 280 -25.13 -9.37 -1.17
CA ALA A 280 -24.64 -9.08 0.18
C ALA A 280 -23.33 -8.27 0.18
N GLU A 281 -22.44 -8.55 -0.77
CA GLU A 281 -21.16 -7.86 -0.91
C GLU A 281 -21.34 -6.36 -1.25
N GLN A 282 -22.19 -6.05 -2.24
CA GLN A 282 -22.48 -4.67 -2.65
C GLN A 282 -23.17 -3.89 -1.53
N TRP A 283 -24.11 -4.55 -0.84
CA TRP A 283 -24.75 -3.96 0.34
C TRP A 283 -23.75 -3.71 1.47
N ALA A 284 -22.89 -4.69 1.77
CA ALA A 284 -21.85 -4.55 2.78
C ALA A 284 -20.89 -3.41 2.43
N PHE A 285 -20.45 -3.29 1.19
CA PHE A 285 -19.55 -2.21 0.77
C PHE A 285 -20.22 -0.84 0.93
N LEU A 286 -21.46 -0.63 0.43
CA LEU A 286 -22.17 0.64 0.55
C LEU A 286 -22.44 1.05 1.99
N SER A 287 -22.96 0.13 2.81
CA SER A 287 -23.25 0.42 4.21
C SER A 287 -21.99 0.77 4.99
N ASN A 288 -20.86 0.14 4.64
CA ASN A 288 -19.57 0.43 5.28
C ASN A 288 -18.91 1.72 4.76
N ILE A 289 -19.18 2.17 3.53
CA ILE A 289 -18.83 3.56 3.12
C ILE A 289 -19.49 4.55 4.06
N LEU A 290 -20.79 4.43 4.31
CA LEU A 290 -21.51 5.33 5.24
C LEU A 290 -20.98 5.22 6.67
N ALA A 291 -20.69 4.02 7.15
CA ALA A 291 -20.09 3.81 8.46
C ALA A 291 -18.69 4.45 8.57
N GLY A 292 -17.87 4.33 7.53
CA GLY A 292 -16.55 4.95 7.44
C GLY A 292 -16.65 6.49 7.44
N MET A 293 -17.59 7.06 6.72
CA MET A 293 -17.88 8.49 6.75
C MET A 293 -18.23 8.94 8.18
N GLY A 294 -19.17 8.26 8.84
CA GLY A 294 -19.57 8.59 10.21
C GLY A 294 -18.42 8.48 11.21
N ARG A 295 -17.61 7.41 11.14
CA ARG A 295 -16.42 7.24 11.98
C ARG A 295 -15.40 8.35 11.77
N SER A 296 -15.21 8.78 10.54
CA SER A 296 -14.22 9.79 10.15
C SER A 296 -14.48 11.17 10.71
N LEU A 297 -15.74 11.49 11.07
CA LEU A 297 -16.11 12.78 11.67
C LEU A 297 -15.44 13.02 13.04
N ARG A 298 -15.02 11.95 13.72
CA ARG A 298 -14.34 12.03 15.03
C ARG A 298 -12.90 12.54 14.92
N PHE A 299 -12.29 12.48 13.73
CA PHE A 299 -10.89 12.83 13.54
C PHE A 299 -10.77 14.27 13.00
N PRO A 300 -10.03 15.16 13.69
CA PRO A 300 -9.64 16.45 13.15
C PRO A 300 -8.77 16.27 11.90
N ILE A 301 -8.75 17.28 11.03
CA ILE A 301 -7.97 17.24 9.79
C ILE A 301 -6.85 18.28 9.85
N ASP A 302 -5.63 17.86 9.59
CA ASP A 302 -4.56 18.76 9.19
C ASP A 302 -4.77 19.17 7.73
N ARG A 303 -5.20 20.43 7.55
CA ARG A 303 -5.52 20.95 6.21
C ARG A 303 -4.29 21.13 5.32
N ARG A 304 -3.10 21.36 5.92
CA ARG A 304 -1.84 21.54 5.18
C ARG A 304 -1.41 20.23 4.54
N LEU A 305 -1.35 19.16 5.32
CA LEU A 305 -0.94 17.83 4.87
C LEU A 305 -2.11 17.01 4.29
N ARG A 306 -3.35 17.48 4.45
CA ARG A 306 -4.57 16.77 4.05
C ARG A 306 -4.69 15.40 4.73
N MET A 307 -4.31 15.32 5.99
CA MET A 307 -4.27 14.10 6.80
C MET A 307 -5.17 14.24 8.02
N TYR A 308 -5.70 13.15 8.52
CA TYR A 308 -6.30 13.12 9.83
C TYR A 308 -5.23 13.32 10.91
N ARG A 309 -5.58 13.98 11.99
CA ARG A 309 -4.78 13.98 13.22
C ARG A 309 -5.16 12.75 14.03
N SER A 310 -4.18 11.94 14.40
CA SER A 310 -4.40 10.83 15.34
C SER A 310 -4.84 11.37 16.70
N LEU A 311 -5.80 10.69 17.32
CA LEU A 311 -6.22 11.00 18.71
C LEU A 311 -5.30 10.34 19.73
N ALA A 312 -4.37 9.49 19.31
CA ALA A 312 -3.36 8.85 20.16
C ALA A 312 -2.06 9.65 20.13
N GLU A 313 -1.38 9.78 21.28
CA GLU A 313 -0.04 10.33 21.36
C GLU A 313 0.93 9.52 20.48
N PRO A 314 1.98 10.16 19.93
CA PRO A 314 3.00 9.43 19.18
C PRO A 314 3.67 8.42 20.11
N ALA A 315 3.63 7.15 19.74
CA ALA A 315 4.34 6.10 20.48
C ALA A 315 5.83 6.43 20.51
N VAL A 316 6.41 6.47 21.68
CA VAL A 316 7.86 6.60 21.90
C VAL A 316 8.52 5.37 21.29
N THR A 317 9.29 5.56 20.25
CA THR A 317 10.06 4.51 19.58
C THR A 317 11.30 4.24 20.41
N THR A 318 11.31 3.16 21.17
CA THR A 318 12.54 2.62 21.75
C THR A 318 13.31 1.91 20.64
N THR A 319 14.34 2.55 20.13
CA THR A 319 15.35 1.93 19.28
C THR A 319 16.23 1.03 20.14
N GLU A 320 15.99 -0.25 20.17
CA GLU A 320 17.02 -1.22 20.55
C GLU A 320 17.90 -1.45 19.32
N THR A 321 19.00 -0.70 19.25
CA THR A 321 20.14 -1.01 18.37
C THR A 321 20.90 -2.16 19.02
N ALA A 322 20.81 -3.33 18.45
CA ALA A 322 21.70 -4.47 18.72
C ALA A 322 22.54 -4.77 17.48
#